data_482e6990e621726df42f89004a5aa195
#
_entry.id   482e6990e621726df42f89004a5aa195
#
_cell.length_a   1.000
_cell.length_b   1.000
_cell.length_c   1.000
_cell.angle_alpha   90.00
_cell.angle_beta   90.00
_cell.angle_gamma   90.00
#
_symmetry.space_group_name_H-M   'P 1'
#
loop_
_entity.id
_entity.type
_entity.pdbx_description
1 polymer ?
#
loop_
_entity_poly.entity_id
_entity_poly.type
_entity_poly.pdbx_seq_one_letter_code
_entity_poly.pdbx_strand_id
1 'polypeptide(L)'
;MAILTVLIVIVLTIALVFKLTNSGTQSGSLFSSGELLINPSKVTVRKGPGLDYSKVKVTKTFQSQILQKRNGWLKVRLANNKTAWVPSWQVENTVAKTAATKLSNATIVIDAGHGGNDSGALYDESETSSYYMEKNYTLKLAKLVAKELRARGARIILTRDNDRYVDLKSRPETAESIHADAFISFHFDSSPYANEGTGVTTYYYHKGNNSKKLASAINSQFNNLPLRNNGVDFSDFLVLRDNTRPAILCEMGYINTDQDFKQITSSTYRTKVAKDIVNGLDKYFKEVN
;
A
#
# COMPACT_ATOMS: atom_id res chain seq x y z
N MET A 1 9.97 10.56 64.00
CA MET A 1 9.85 11.71 63.06
C MET A 1 10.72 11.55 61.79
N ALA A 2 11.89 10.94 61.85
CA ALA A 2 12.79 10.83 60.67
C ALA A 2 12.27 9.92 59.53
N ILE A 3 11.53 8.84 59.84
CA ILE A 3 11.03 7.88 58.82
C ILE A 3 9.88 8.48 57.99
N LEU A 4 9.05 9.34 58.57
CA LEU A 4 7.93 9.97 57.86
C LEU A 4 8.41 11.05 56.85
N THR A 5 9.49 11.74 57.15
CA THR A 5 10.10 12.77 56.27
C THR A 5 10.78 12.14 55.04
N VAL A 6 11.43 10.97 55.19
CA VAL A 6 12.07 10.25 54.08
C VAL A 6 11.02 9.71 53.10
N LEU A 7 9.87 9.21 53.59
CA LEU A 7 8.79 8.73 52.72
C LEU A 7 8.15 9.85 51.89
N ILE A 8 7.96 11.05 52.46
CA ILE A 8 7.40 12.20 51.75
C ILE A 8 8.37 12.71 50.66
N VAL A 9 9.68 12.70 50.93
CA VAL A 9 10.68 13.09 49.91
C VAL A 9 10.76 12.08 48.79
N ILE A 10 10.66 10.76 49.04
CA ILE A 10 10.64 9.74 48.00
C ILE A 10 9.36 9.81 47.17
N VAL A 11 8.21 10.08 47.72
CA VAL A 11 6.95 10.25 46.96
C VAL A 11 7.00 11.50 46.11
N LEU A 12 7.57 12.61 46.59
CA LEU A 12 7.72 13.85 45.81
C LEU A 12 8.76 13.71 44.68
N THR A 13 9.85 12.98 44.88
CA THR A 13 10.83 12.70 43.83
C THR A 13 10.29 11.74 42.76
N ILE A 14 9.52 10.72 43.12
CA ILE A 14 8.86 9.83 42.17
C ILE A 14 7.80 10.60 41.35
N ALA A 15 7.03 11.48 41.98
CA ALA A 15 6.05 12.33 41.27
C ALA A 15 6.74 13.34 40.33
N LEU A 16 7.92 13.87 40.69
CA LEU A 16 8.69 14.79 39.83
C LEU A 16 9.37 14.06 38.66
N VAL A 17 9.90 12.85 38.89
CA VAL A 17 10.46 12.00 37.82
C VAL A 17 9.35 11.54 36.88
N PHE A 18 8.17 11.18 37.38
CA PHE A 18 7.02 10.85 36.51
C PHE A 18 6.53 12.04 35.67
N LYS A 19 6.66 13.27 36.17
CA LYS A 19 6.36 14.49 35.40
C LYS A 19 7.43 14.85 34.36
N LEU A 20 8.69 14.50 34.62
CA LEU A 20 9.81 14.77 33.70
C LEU A 20 9.99 13.68 32.62
N THR A 21 9.53 12.44 32.88
CA THR A 21 9.56 11.37 31.87
C THR A 21 8.32 11.33 30.98
N ASN A 22 7.24 12.07 31.34
CA ASN A 22 6.05 12.26 30.51
C ASN A 22 6.08 13.53 29.64
N SER A 23 7.20 14.25 29.56
CA SER A 23 7.45 15.21 28.48
C SER A 23 7.97 14.50 27.23
N GLY A 24 7.38 13.33 26.90
CA GLY A 24 7.41 12.77 25.57
C GLY A 24 6.80 13.82 24.64
N THR A 25 7.55 14.22 23.64
CA THR A 25 7.13 15.03 22.51
C THR A 25 5.68 14.75 22.15
N GLN A 26 4.77 15.59 22.61
CA GLN A 26 3.49 15.73 21.96
C GLN A 26 3.84 16.18 20.52
N SER A 27 3.83 15.23 19.58
CA SER A 27 3.46 15.58 18.23
C SER A 27 2.08 16.20 18.37
N GLY A 28 2.04 17.53 18.32
CA GLY A 28 0.82 18.28 18.51
C GLY A 28 -0.20 17.73 17.51
N SER A 29 -1.17 16.98 18.00
CA SER A 29 -2.37 16.68 17.27
C SER A 29 -2.95 18.03 16.88
N LEU A 30 -2.93 18.36 15.60
CA LEU A 30 -3.60 19.53 15.02
C LEU A 30 -5.14 19.51 15.24
N PHE A 31 -5.64 18.66 16.14
CA PHE A 31 -7.04 18.32 16.33
C PHE A 31 -7.50 18.49 17.78
N SER A 32 -7.26 19.65 18.38
CA SER A 32 -7.75 19.93 19.77
C SER A 32 -9.26 20.14 19.86
N SER A 33 -10.01 20.18 18.73
CA SER A 33 -11.47 20.41 18.70
C SER A 33 -12.25 19.55 17.70
N GLY A 34 -11.62 18.54 17.09
CA GLY A 34 -12.27 17.73 16.04
C GLY A 34 -12.52 18.49 14.73
N GLU A 35 -11.96 19.67 14.58
CA GLU A 35 -12.04 20.48 13.37
C GLU A 35 -10.84 20.23 12.44
N LEU A 36 -11.11 20.13 11.14
CA LEU A 36 -10.13 19.94 10.07
C LEU A 36 -10.04 21.20 9.21
N LEU A 37 -8.81 21.62 8.90
CA LEU A 37 -8.57 22.61 7.86
C LEU A 37 -8.38 21.88 6.52
N ILE A 38 -9.28 22.09 5.58
CA ILE A 38 -9.30 21.41 4.28
C ILE A 38 -8.92 22.40 3.19
N ASN A 39 -7.77 22.16 2.56
CA ASN A 39 -7.30 22.94 1.42
C ASN A 39 -7.60 22.17 0.11
N PRO A 40 -8.57 22.60 -0.71
CA PRO A 40 -8.99 21.89 -1.91
C PRO A 40 -7.93 21.84 -3.03
N SER A 41 -6.84 22.61 -2.94
CA SER A 41 -5.69 22.46 -3.84
C SER A 41 -4.84 21.25 -3.52
N LYS A 42 -4.93 20.74 -2.29
CA LYS A 42 -4.16 19.57 -1.80
C LYS A 42 -5.01 18.33 -1.58
N VAL A 43 -6.31 18.51 -1.37
CA VAL A 43 -7.24 17.43 -1.00
C VAL A 43 -8.42 17.42 -1.96
N THR A 44 -8.68 16.27 -2.58
CA THR A 44 -9.88 16.13 -3.43
C THR A 44 -11.12 15.92 -2.57
N VAL A 45 -12.13 16.76 -2.77
CA VAL A 45 -13.44 16.65 -2.12
C VAL A 45 -14.38 15.85 -3.02
N ARG A 46 -15.11 14.86 -2.48
CA ARG A 46 -15.99 13.96 -3.23
C ARG A 46 -17.39 13.84 -2.59
N LYS A 47 -18.36 13.34 -3.38
CA LYS A 47 -19.72 13.10 -2.88
C LYS A 47 -19.81 11.87 -1.95
N GLY A 48 -18.86 10.95 -2.02
CA GLY A 48 -18.81 9.72 -1.22
C GLY A 48 -17.38 9.27 -0.91
N PRO A 49 -17.22 8.22 -0.07
CA PRO A 49 -15.94 7.75 0.43
C PRO A 49 -15.26 6.76 -0.53
N GLY A 50 -14.80 7.23 -1.68
CA GLY A 50 -14.11 6.41 -2.69
C GLY A 50 -13.85 7.17 -3.99
N LEU A 51 -13.04 6.59 -4.87
CA LEU A 51 -12.72 7.16 -6.18
C LEU A 51 -13.90 7.12 -7.15
N ASP A 52 -14.84 6.20 -6.98
CA ASP A 52 -16.06 6.02 -7.78
C ASP A 52 -17.04 7.20 -7.63
N TYR A 53 -16.90 7.99 -6.55
CA TYR A 53 -17.78 9.13 -6.31
C TYR A 53 -17.27 10.39 -7.01
N SER A 54 -18.19 11.11 -7.64
CA SER A 54 -17.87 12.36 -8.36
C SER A 54 -17.27 13.41 -7.44
N LYS A 55 -16.38 14.24 -8.01
CA LYS A 55 -15.77 15.36 -7.29
C LYS A 55 -16.80 16.44 -6.97
N VAL A 56 -16.61 17.11 -5.84
CA VAL A 56 -17.34 18.33 -5.45
C VAL A 56 -16.41 19.52 -5.71
N LYS A 57 -16.89 20.49 -6.48
CA LYS A 57 -16.12 21.72 -6.75
C LYS A 57 -16.10 22.57 -5.48
N VAL A 58 -14.93 22.69 -4.88
CA VAL A 58 -14.63 23.57 -3.75
C VAL A 58 -13.38 24.35 -4.13
N THR A 59 -13.42 25.68 -3.97
CA THR A 59 -12.33 26.56 -4.45
C THR A 59 -11.59 27.26 -3.33
N LYS A 60 -12.17 27.33 -2.14
CA LYS A 60 -11.56 27.99 -0.98
C LYS A 60 -11.27 27.00 0.13
N THR A 61 -10.19 27.24 0.85
CA THR A 61 -9.89 26.54 2.11
C THR A 61 -11.03 26.76 3.11
N PHE A 62 -11.43 25.71 3.82
CA PHE A 62 -12.51 25.77 4.81
C PHE A 62 -12.19 24.89 6.01
N GLN A 63 -12.77 25.23 7.15
CA GLN A 63 -12.76 24.41 8.36
C GLN A 63 -14.03 23.58 8.43
N SER A 64 -13.91 22.36 8.95
CA SER A 64 -15.05 21.47 9.15
C SER A 64 -14.83 20.50 10.29
N GLN A 65 -15.92 20.16 10.98
CA GLN A 65 -15.94 19.02 11.89
C GLN A 65 -16.01 17.70 11.13
N ILE A 66 -15.44 16.65 11.72
CA ILE A 66 -15.57 15.27 11.23
C ILE A 66 -16.95 14.76 11.63
N LEU A 67 -17.82 14.52 10.65
CA LEU A 67 -19.17 13.98 10.88
C LEU A 67 -19.20 12.45 10.93
N GLN A 68 -18.30 11.79 10.19
CA GLN A 68 -18.22 10.33 10.08
C GLN A 68 -16.86 9.92 9.54
N LYS A 69 -16.41 8.71 9.91
CA LYS A 69 -15.23 8.04 9.32
C LYS A 69 -15.67 6.74 8.64
N ARG A 70 -15.22 6.51 7.39
CA ARG A 70 -15.49 5.28 6.65
C ARG A 70 -14.35 4.96 5.68
N ASN A 71 -13.78 3.76 5.75
CA ASN A 71 -12.75 3.25 4.85
C ASN A 71 -11.55 4.21 4.64
N GLY A 72 -11.16 4.95 5.69
CA GLY A 72 -10.10 5.97 5.60
C GLY A 72 -10.58 7.31 5.07
N TRP A 73 -11.85 7.50 4.75
CA TRP A 73 -12.43 8.78 4.36
C TRP A 73 -13.13 9.45 5.53
N LEU A 74 -13.12 10.78 5.53
CA LEU A 74 -13.79 11.63 6.51
C LEU A 74 -14.97 12.34 5.85
N LYS A 75 -16.15 12.20 6.43
CA LYS A 75 -17.32 13.02 6.05
C LYS A 75 -17.21 14.37 6.74
N VAL A 76 -17.32 15.41 5.96
CA VAL A 76 -17.15 16.80 6.38
C VAL A 76 -18.34 17.65 5.96
N ARG A 77 -18.55 18.78 6.63
CA ARG A 77 -19.57 19.76 6.30
C ARG A 77 -18.98 20.89 5.47
N LEU A 78 -19.58 21.19 4.35
CA LEU A 78 -19.22 22.33 3.51
C LEU A 78 -19.89 23.63 4.01
N ALA A 79 -19.39 24.79 3.57
CA ALA A 79 -19.93 26.12 3.96
C ALA A 79 -21.42 26.31 3.63
N ASN A 80 -21.95 25.58 2.63
CA ASN A 80 -23.36 25.60 2.24
C ASN A 80 -24.22 24.55 2.98
N ASN A 81 -23.77 24.04 4.12
CA ASN A 81 -24.40 22.99 4.92
C ASN A 81 -24.53 21.61 4.24
N LYS A 82 -24.09 21.44 3.00
CA LYS A 82 -24.02 20.12 2.36
C LYS A 82 -22.84 19.32 2.95
N THR A 83 -22.91 18.01 2.80
CA THR A 83 -21.82 17.13 3.25
C THR A 83 -21.01 16.61 2.06
N ALA A 84 -19.73 16.34 2.30
CA ALA A 84 -18.81 15.77 1.35
C ALA A 84 -17.79 14.87 2.06
N TRP A 85 -16.91 14.23 1.30
CA TRP A 85 -15.92 13.32 1.81
C TRP A 85 -14.52 13.73 1.35
N VAL A 86 -13.54 13.57 2.25
CA VAL A 86 -12.12 13.82 1.99
C VAL A 86 -11.30 12.65 2.50
N PRO A 87 -10.20 12.24 1.82
CA PRO A 87 -9.33 11.17 2.30
C PRO A 87 -8.54 11.63 3.53
N SER A 88 -8.63 10.85 4.64
CA SER A 88 -7.98 11.21 5.91
C SER A 88 -6.47 11.35 5.76
N TRP A 89 -5.84 10.45 5.01
CA TRP A 89 -4.39 10.44 4.79
C TRP A 89 -3.84 11.64 4.02
N GLN A 90 -4.68 12.42 3.35
CA GLN A 90 -4.28 13.68 2.71
C GLN A 90 -4.51 14.89 3.62
N VAL A 91 -5.51 14.83 4.47
CA VAL A 91 -5.79 15.92 5.44
C VAL A 91 -4.77 15.87 6.59
N GLU A 92 -4.43 14.66 7.04
CA GLU A 92 -3.47 14.43 8.12
C GLU A 92 -2.01 14.60 7.67
N ASN A 93 -1.74 14.52 6.37
CA ASN A 93 -0.40 14.66 5.82
C ASN A 93 -0.06 16.10 5.48
N THR A 94 0.46 16.84 6.45
CA THR A 94 0.93 18.23 6.26
C THR A 94 2.13 18.36 5.31
N VAL A 95 2.76 17.25 4.92
CA VAL A 95 3.96 17.17 4.07
C VAL A 95 3.62 17.04 2.57
N ALA A 96 2.38 16.79 2.19
CA ALA A 96 2.00 16.68 0.78
C ALA A 96 2.26 17.99 0.01
N LYS A 97 3.41 18.04 -0.69
CA LYS A 97 3.86 19.21 -1.47
C LYS A 97 3.21 19.32 -2.85
N THR A 98 2.49 18.29 -3.30
CA THR A 98 1.94 18.21 -4.66
C THR A 98 0.42 18.33 -4.66
N ALA A 99 -0.12 18.83 -5.79
CA ALA A 99 -1.57 18.85 -6.02
C ALA A 99 -2.16 17.42 -5.96
N ALA A 100 -3.40 17.31 -5.48
CA ALA A 100 -4.08 16.02 -5.39
C ALA A 100 -4.28 15.39 -6.77
N THR A 101 -3.74 14.18 -6.95
CA THR A 101 -3.93 13.34 -8.14
C THR A 101 -4.98 12.26 -7.87
N LYS A 102 -5.42 11.53 -8.90
CA LYS A 102 -6.25 10.35 -8.68
C LYS A 102 -5.51 9.28 -7.89
N LEU A 103 -4.23 9.05 -8.20
CA LEU A 103 -3.37 8.12 -7.48
C LEU A 103 -3.22 8.51 -6.00
N SER A 104 -3.03 9.79 -5.68
CA SER A 104 -2.91 10.24 -4.28
C SER A 104 -4.19 10.07 -3.46
N ASN A 105 -5.34 9.93 -4.12
CA ASN A 105 -6.62 9.64 -3.46
C ASN A 105 -6.92 8.13 -3.37
N ALA A 106 -6.10 7.28 -3.98
CA ALA A 106 -6.34 5.84 -4.04
C ALA A 106 -5.97 5.15 -2.73
N THR A 107 -6.73 4.10 -2.43
CA THR A 107 -6.39 3.08 -1.43
C THR A 107 -5.96 1.82 -2.17
N ILE A 108 -4.70 1.41 -2.00
CA ILE A 108 -4.11 0.28 -2.71
C ILE A 108 -3.65 -0.76 -1.69
N VAL A 109 -4.04 -2.00 -1.90
CA VAL A 109 -3.49 -3.14 -1.16
C VAL A 109 -2.33 -3.71 -1.94
N ILE A 110 -1.19 -3.85 -1.28
CA ILE A 110 0.00 -4.51 -1.78
C ILE A 110 0.15 -5.82 -1.02
N ASP A 111 0.09 -6.91 -1.74
CA ASP A 111 0.29 -8.25 -1.21
C ASP A 111 1.72 -8.72 -1.48
N ALA A 112 2.45 -9.04 -0.42
CA ALA A 112 3.72 -9.73 -0.52
C ALA A 112 3.43 -11.23 -0.43
N GLY A 113 3.52 -11.95 -1.53
CA GLY A 113 3.27 -13.39 -1.58
C GLY A 113 4.08 -14.16 -0.55
N HIS A 114 3.55 -15.30 -0.09
CA HIS A 114 4.19 -16.18 0.89
C HIS A 114 4.45 -15.53 2.26
N GLY A 115 5.37 -16.08 3.07
CA GLY A 115 5.79 -15.52 4.36
C GLY A 115 5.73 -16.52 5.52
N GLY A 116 6.56 -16.30 6.53
CA GLY A 116 6.66 -17.19 7.69
C GLY A 116 7.14 -18.59 7.31
N ASN A 117 6.32 -19.62 7.57
CA ASN A 117 6.59 -21.00 7.21
C ASN A 117 6.33 -21.35 5.72
N ASP A 118 5.72 -20.45 4.96
CA ASP A 118 5.58 -20.56 3.51
C ASP A 118 6.77 -19.83 2.84
N SER A 119 7.73 -20.58 2.34
CA SER A 119 8.93 -20.06 1.67
C SER A 119 8.62 -19.46 0.29
N GLY A 120 7.52 -19.91 -0.36
CA GLY A 120 7.35 -19.81 -1.80
C GLY A 120 8.34 -20.70 -2.53
N ALA A 121 8.53 -20.45 -3.81
CA ALA A 121 9.50 -21.14 -4.64
C ALA A 121 10.94 -20.84 -4.18
N LEU A 122 11.86 -21.74 -4.53
CA LEU A 122 13.27 -21.68 -4.15
C LEU A 122 14.13 -21.53 -5.41
N TYR A 123 15.22 -20.77 -5.28
CA TYR A 123 16.25 -20.75 -6.33
C TYR A 123 16.90 -22.13 -6.47
N ASP A 124 17.23 -22.75 -5.35
CA ASP A 124 17.80 -24.10 -5.25
C ASP A 124 17.11 -24.83 -4.09
N GLU A 125 16.45 -25.95 -4.38
CA GLU A 125 15.70 -26.75 -3.38
C GLU A 125 16.60 -27.38 -2.32
N SER A 126 17.91 -27.56 -2.60
CA SER A 126 18.89 -28.04 -1.64
C SER A 126 19.30 -27.03 -0.60
N GLU A 127 18.99 -25.75 -0.83
CA GLU A 127 19.41 -24.65 0.02
C GLU A 127 18.35 -24.30 1.07
N THR A 128 18.76 -24.20 2.32
CA THR A 128 17.89 -23.82 3.45
C THR A 128 17.97 -22.35 3.80
N SER A 129 18.92 -21.63 3.19
CA SER A 129 19.10 -20.20 3.44
C SER A 129 17.90 -19.39 2.95
N SER A 130 17.43 -18.49 3.78
CA SER A 130 16.37 -17.55 3.40
C SER A 130 16.73 -16.66 2.21
N TYR A 131 18.02 -16.58 1.84
CA TYR A 131 18.50 -15.90 0.63
C TYR A 131 17.88 -16.47 -0.65
N TYR A 132 17.60 -17.78 -0.69
CA TYR A 132 17.05 -18.47 -1.85
C TYR A 132 15.53 -18.58 -1.86
N MET A 133 14.83 -18.00 -0.88
CA MET A 133 13.38 -18.10 -0.71
C MET A 133 12.63 -16.93 -1.33
N GLU A 134 11.61 -17.21 -2.11
CA GLU A 134 10.74 -16.23 -2.78
C GLU A 134 10.15 -15.21 -1.79
N LYS A 135 9.67 -15.67 -0.64
CA LYS A 135 9.05 -14.82 0.40
C LYS A 135 9.85 -13.57 0.77
N ASN A 136 11.19 -13.63 0.67
CA ASN A 136 12.07 -12.51 1.00
C ASN A 136 12.06 -11.44 -0.08
N TYR A 137 11.98 -11.85 -1.34
CA TYR A 137 12.00 -10.92 -2.47
C TYR A 137 10.65 -10.29 -2.71
N THR A 138 9.57 -11.05 -2.50
CA THR A 138 8.20 -10.50 -2.53
C THR A 138 8.03 -9.41 -1.47
N LEU A 139 8.53 -9.65 -0.23
CA LEU A 139 8.48 -8.65 0.83
C LEU A 139 9.33 -7.41 0.53
N LYS A 140 10.57 -7.61 0.03
CA LYS A 140 11.46 -6.50 -0.35
C LYS A 140 10.82 -5.63 -1.42
N LEU A 141 10.24 -6.24 -2.47
CA LEU A 141 9.59 -5.53 -3.57
C LEU A 141 8.33 -4.82 -3.08
N ALA A 142 7.44 -5.50 -2.36
CA ALA A 142 6.21 -4.93 -1.82
C ALA A 142 6.48 -3.69 -0.95
N LYS A 143 7.49 -3.75 -0.06
CA LYS A 143 7.88 -2.60 0.78
C LYS A 143 8.40 -1.43 -0.04
N LEU A 144 9.18 -1.70 -1.08
CA LEU A 144 9.72 -0.66 -1.96
C LEU A 144 8.61 0.01 -2.78
N VAL A 145 7.71 -0.77 -3.38
CA VAL A 145 6.53 -0.25 -4.10
C VAL A 145 5.64 0.57 -3.16
N ALA A 146 5.38 0.06 -1.95
CA ALA A 146 4.60 0.77 -0.95
C ALA A 146 5.23 2.13 -0.57
N LYS A 147 6.56 2.20 -0.43
CA LYS A 147 7.30 3.43 -0.17
C LYS A 147 7.12 4.45 -1.31
N GLU A 148 7.30 4.02 -2.56
CA GLU A 148 7.17 4.90 -3.73
C GLU A 148 5.74 5.43 -3.90
N LEU A 149 4.72 4.59 -3.67
CA LEU A 149 3.31 4.99 -3.76
C LEU A 149 2.90 5.94 -2.63
N ARG A 150 3.38 5.69 -1.39
CA ARG A 150 3.16 6.62 -0.26
C ARG A 150 3.79 7.98 -0.53
N ALA A 151 4.96 8.03 -1.17
CA ALA A 151 5.59 9.28 -1.59
C ALA A 151 4.74 10.06 -2.63
N ARG A 152 3.87 9.37 -3.39
CA ARG A 152 2.87 9.97 -4.29
C ARG A 152 1.55 10.30 -3.58
N GLY A 153 1.46 10.09 -2.28
CA GLY A 153 0.30 10.42 -1.47
C GLY A 153 -0.80 9.35 -1.42
N ALA A 154 -0.61 8.18 -2.02
CA ALA A 154 -1.58 7.08 -1.95
C ALA A 154 -1.64 6.45 -0.55
N ARG A 155 -2.83 5.94 -0.18
CA ARG A 155 -2.99 5.11 1.02
C ARG A 155 -2.63 3.68 0.70
N ILE A 156 -1.57 3.17 1.34
CA ILE A 156 -1.08 1.81 1.09
C ILE A 156 -1.24 0.93 2.31
N ILE A 157 -1.90 -0.19 2.12
CA ILE A 157 -2.03 -1.28 3.09
C ILE A 157 -1.22 -2.46 2.55
N LEU A 158 -0.35 -2.99 3.39
CA LEU A 158 0.40 -4.22 3.12
C LEU A 158 -0.32 -5.40 3.78
N THR A 159 -0.45 -6.53 3.10
CA THR A 159 -0.97 -7.78 3.72
C THR A 159 -0.01 -8.30 4.78
N ARG A 160 1.30 -8.10 4.57
CA ARG A 160 2.36 -8.27 5.56
C ARG A 160 3.50 -7.29 5.34
N ASP A 161 4.11 -6.85 6.41
CA ASP A 161 5.27 -5.95 6.44
C ASP A 161 6.52 -6.55 7.09
N ASN A 162 6.42 -7.81 7.50
CA ASN A 162 7.49 -8.62 8.06
C ASN A 162 7.39 -10.07 7.56
N ASP A 163 8.30 -10.94 8.00
CA ASP A 163 8.29 -12.37 7.64
C ASP A 163 7.29 -13.13 8.51
N ARG A 164 5.99 -12.94 8.25
CA ARG A 164 4.90 -13.69 8.85
C ARG A 164 4.05 -14.39 7.79
N TYR A 165 3.50 -15.53 8.12
CA TYR A 165 2.48 -16.19 7.31
C TYR A 165 1.20 -15.37 7.25
N VAL A 166 0.59 -15.31 6.07
CA VAL A 166 -0.75 -14.76 5.85
C VAL A 166 -1.56 -15.77 5.05
N ASP A 167 -2.67 -16.17 5.59
CA ASP A 167 -3.61 -17.09 4.93
C ASP A 167 -4.05 -16.56 3.57
N LEU A 168 -4.23 -17.47 2.59
CA LEU A 168 -4.57 -17.11 1.21
C LEU A 168 -5.88 -16.31 1.11
N LYS A 169 -6.92 -16.67 1.89
CA LYS A 169 -8.21 -15.98 1.87
C LYS A 169 -8.13 -14.59 2.50
N SER A 170 -7.33 -14.42 3.53
CA SER A 170 -7.14 -13.13 4.21
C SER A 170 -6.53 -12.05 3.31
N ARG A 171 -5.83 -12.45 2.26
CA ARG A 171 -5.19 -11.51 1.32
C ARG A 171 -6.23 -10.71 0.51
N PRO A 172 -7.14 -11.32 -0.27
CA PRO A 172 -8.20 -10.58 -0.95
C PRO A 172 -9.20 -9.94 0.03
N GLU A 173 -9.54 -10.59 1.17
CA GLU A 173 -10.40 -10.01 2.20
C GLU A 173 -9.88 -8.67 2.72
N THR A 174 -8.56 -8.49 2.78
CA THR A 174 -7.96 -7.19 3.12
C THR A 174 -8.40 -6.11 2.13
N ALA A 175 -8.41 -6.39 0.83
CA ALA A 175 -8.83 -5.41 -0.18
C ALA A 175 -10.35 -5.17 -0.15
N GLU A 176 -11.14 -6.23 0.06
CA GLU A 176 -12.60 -6.15 0.15
C GLU A 176 -13.03 -5.30 1.34
N SER A 177 -12.51 -5.59 2.53
CA SER A 177 -12.92 -4.95 3.80
C SER A 177 -12.72 -3.44 3.81
N ILE A 178 -11.72 -2.94 3.10
CA ILE A 178 -11.41 -1.51 3.03
C ILE A 178 -11.87 -0.86 1.73
N HIS A 179 -12.55 -1.60 0.83
CA HIS A 179 -12.94 -1.15 -0.51
C HIS A 179 -11.75 -0.57 -1.28
N ALA A 180 -10.68 -1.37 -1.43
CA ALA A 180 -9.47 -0.94 -2.12
C ALA A 180 -9.77 -0.59 -3.58
N ASP A 181 -9.07 0.42 -4.10
CA ASP A 181 -9.17 0.85 -5.50
C ASP A 181 -8.30 -0.02 -6.43
N ALA A 182 -7.31 -0.72 -5.86
CA ALA A 182 -6.52 -1.74 -6.53
C ALA A 182 -5.89 -2.71 -5.51
N PHE A 183 -5.69 -3.96 -5.94
CA PHE A 183 -4.93 -4.99 -5.25
C PHE A 183 -3.81 -5.49 -6.16
N ILE A 184 -2.58 -5.53 -5.65
CA ILE A 184 -1.41 -5.99 -6.40
C ILE A 184 -0.66 -7.01 -5.56
N SER A 185 -0.61 -8.26 -6.02
CA SER A 185 0.20 -9.33 -5.42
C SER A 185 1.52 -9.46 -6.18
N PHE A 186 2.62 -9.60 -5.44
CA PHE A 186 3.95 -9.81 -5.99
C PHE A 186 4.43 -11.23 -5.70
N HIS A 187 4.90 -11.89 -6.75
CA HIS A 187 5.46 -13.22 -6.77
C HIS A 187 6.69 -13.32 -7.67
N PHE A 188 7.38 -14.46 -7.60
CA PHE A 188 8.46 -14.84 -8.49
C PHE A 188 8.23 -16.30 -8.89
N ASP A 189 7.98 -16.50 -10.17
CA ASP A 189 7.64 -17.78 -10.76
C ASP A 189 8.78 -18.81 -10.64
N SER A 190 8.47 -20.07 -10.86
CA SER A 190 9.47 -21.13 -11.03
C SER A 190 9.02 -22.13 -12.08
N SER A 191 9.98 -22.66 -12.84
CA SER A 191 9.76 -23.76 -13.79
C SER A 191 9.96 -25.11 -13.12
N PRO A 192 9.38 -26.20 -13.66
CA PRO A 192 9.64 -27.56 -13.17
C PRO A 192 11.13 -27.94 -13.16
N TYR A 193 11.89 -27.37 -14.10
CA TYR A 193 13.34 -27.53 -14.16
C TYR A 193 14.03 -26.17 -14.14
N ALA A 194 15.18 -26.10 -13.49
CA ALA A 194 15.96 -24.86 -13.39
C ALA A 194 16.36 -24.33 -14.78
N ASN A 195 16.32 -23.01 -14.95
CA ASN A 195 16.70 -22.30 -16.17
C ASN A 195 15.79 -22.51 -17.40
N GLU A 196 14.60 -23.11 -17.27
CA GLU A 196 13.67 -23.27 -18.40
C GLU A 196 12.74 -22.07 -18.61
N GLY A 197 12.30 -21.43 -17.54
CA GLY A 197 11.43 -20.25 -17.59
C GLY A 197 12.20 -18.95 -17.43
N THR A 198 11.70 -17.85 -18.00
CA THR A 198 12.28 -16.51 -17.81
C THR A 198 11.25 -15.42 -18.09
N GLY A 199 11.45 -14.28 -17.46
CA GLY A 199 10.68 -13.06 -17.76
C GLY A 199 9.60 -12.75 -16.76
N VAL A 200 8.86 -11.69 -17.03
CA VAL A 200 7.80 -11.17 -16.15
C VAL A 200 6.41 -11.36 -16.78
N THR A 201 5.44 -11.76 -15.98
CA THR A 201 4.05 -11.95 -16.40
C THR A 201 3.10 -11.22 -15.45
N THR A 202 2.05 -10.61 -15.96
CA THR A 202 1.01 -9.98 -15.13
C THR A 202 -0.31 -10.71 -15.32
N TYR A 203 -0.82 -11.29 -14.23
CA TYR A 203 -2.05 -12.08 -14.25
C TYR A 203 -3.24 -11.27 -13.74
N TYR A 204 -4.42 -11.54 -14.31
CA TYR A 204 -5.72 -11.08 -13.84
C TYR A 204 -6.74 -12.23 -13.89
N TYR A 205 -7.86 -12.10 -13.17
CA TYR A 205 -8.98 -13.05 -13.25
C TYR A 205 -10.26 -12.39 -13.79
N HIS A 206 -10.76 -11.35 -13.13
CA HIS A 206 -12.02 -10.73 -13.51
C HIS A 206 -11.86 -9.74 -14.68
N LYS A 207 -12.73 -9.87 -15.68
CA LYS A 207 -12.76 -8.95 -16.85
C LYS A 207 -13.61 -7.70 -16.58
N GLY A 208 -14.67 -7.85 -15.76
CA GLY A 208 -15.71 -6.81 -15.58
C GLY A 208 -15.38 -5.74 -14.53
N ASN A 209 -14.44 -6.00 -13.60
CA ASN A 209 -14.09 -5.10 -12.49
C ASN A 209 -12.84 -4.25 -12.73
N ASN A 210 -12.42 -4.02 -13.98
CA ASN A 210 -11.22 -3.31 -14.39
C ASN A 210 -9.88 -4.02 -14.10
N SER A 211 -9.85 -5.27 -13.61
CA SER A 211 -8.60 -6.02 -13.37
C SER A 211 -7.74 -6.14 -14.63
N LYS A 212 -8.35 -6.47 -15.79
CA LYS A 212 -7.62 -6.53 -17.06
C LYS A 212 -7.02 -5.19 -17.47
N LYS A 213 -7.73 -4.08 -17.23
CA LYS A 213 -7.21 -2.72 -17.52
C LYS A 213 -6.04 -2.39 -16.60
N LEU A 214 -6.15 -2.73 -15.30
CA LEU A 214 -5.07 -2.56 -14.33
C LEU A 214 -3.83 -3.36 -14.76
N ALA A 215 -4.00 -4.64 -15.11
CA ALA A 215 -2.93 -5.51 -15.61
C ALA A 215 -2.24 -4.89 -16.84
N SER A 216 -3.03 -4.47 -17.83
CA SER A 216 -2.49 -3.89 -19.08
C SER A 216 -1.75 -2.57 -18.84
N ALA A 217 -2.27 -1.70 -17.98
CA ALA A 217 -1.64 -0.42 -17.67
C ALA A 217 -0.29 -0.59 -16.98
N ILE A 218 -0.20 -1.54 -16.03
CA ILE A 218 1.03 -1.85 -15.29
C ILE A 218 2.00 -2.61 -16.18
N ASN A 219 1.58 -3.70 -16.83
CA ASN A 219 2.44 -4.52 -17.66
C ASN A 219 3.09 -3.74 -18.80
N SER A 220 2.38 -2.76 -19.38
CA SER A 220 2.93 -1.90 -20.45
C SER A 220 4.18 -1.11 -20.02
N GLN A 221 4.43 -0.96 -18.71
CA GLN A 221 5.63 -0.30 -18.19
C GLN A 221 6.83 -1.25 -18.10
N PHE A 222 6.60 -2.57 -18.13
CA PHE A 222 7.65 -3.58 -17.98
C PHE A 222 8.47 -3.85 -19.25
N ASN A 223 8.09 -3.26 -20.38
CA ASN A 223 8.81 -3.47 -21.66
C ASN A 223 10.28 -3.01 -21.63
N ASN A 224 10.66 -2.17 -20.67
CA ASN A 224 12.02 -1.69 -20.51
C ASN A 224 12.78 -2.37 -19.36
N LEU A 225 12.20 -3.41 -18.75
CA LEU A 225 12.92 -4.23 -17.77
C LEU A 225 14.02 -5.06 -18.44
N PRO A 226 15.08 -5.46 -17.70
CA PRO A 226 16.11 -6.33 -18.25
C PRO A 226 15.62 -7.76 -18.51
N LEU A 227 14.52 -8.17 -17.88
CA LEU A 227 13.85 -9.44 -18.15
C LEU A 227 12.77 -9.27 -19.22
N ARG A 228 12.56 -10.32 -20.02
CA ARG A 228 11.52 -10.34 -21.06
C ARG A 228 10.15 -10.10 -20.45
N ASN A 229 9.37 -9.23 -21.07
CA ASN A 229 7.96 -9.07 -20.72
C ASN A 229 7.12 -10.11 -21.47
N ASN A 230 6.55 -11.08 -20.76
CA ASN A 230 5.70 -12.14 -21.29
C ASN A 230 4.25 -11.67 -21.50
N GLY A 231 3.92 -10.44 -21.04
CA GLY A 231 2.61 -9.83 -21.27
C GLY A 231 1.63 -10.03 -20.13
N VAL A 232 0.36 -9.90 -20.49
CA VAL A 232 -0.79 -10.02 -19.59
C VAL A 232 -1.53 -11.30 -19.89
N ASP A 233 -1.80 -12.11 -18.86
CA ASP A 233 -2.51 -13.38 -19.03
C ASP A 233 -3.63 -13.54 -17.97
N PHE A 234 -4.53 -14.48 -18.25
CA PHE A 234 -5.61 -14.88 -17.35
C PHE A 234 -5.15 -16.07 -16.49
N SER A 235 -5.41 -15.99 -15.17
CA SER A 235 -5.14 -17.14 -14.29
C SER A 235 -6.09 -17.20 -13.11
N ASP A 236 -6.44 -18.44 -12.69
CA ASP A 236 -7.34 -18.74 -11.58
C ASP A 236 -6.60 -18.82 -10.23
N PHE A 237 -5.82 -17.77 -9.92
CA PHE A 237 -5.26 -17.64 -8.58
C PHE A 237 -6.33 -17.20 -7.59
N LEU A 238 -6.38 -17.85 -6.41
CA LEU A 238 -7.38 -17.56 -5.37
C LEU A 238 -7.42 -16.07 -5.02
N VAL A 239 -6.27 -15.44 -4.86
CA VAL A 239 -6.17 -14.02 -4.48
C VAL A 239 -6.73 -13.06 -5.52
N LEU A 240 -6.90 -13.53 -6.77
CA LEU A 240 -7.54 -12.79 -7.88
C LEU A 240 -8.99 -13.17 -8.05
N ARG A 241 -9.31 -14.48 -7.98
CA ARG A 241 -10.67 -15.02 -8.15
C ARG A 241 -11.60 -14.53 -7.05
N ASP A 242 -11.15 -14.63 -5.80
CA ASP A 242 -11.94 -14.30 -4.62
C ASP A 242 -11.87 -12.79 -4.27
N ASN A 243 -11.45 -11.95 -5.22
CA ASN A 243 -11.28 -10.51 -5.06
C ASN A 243 -12.17 -9.76 -6.06
N THR A 244 -13.23 -9.10 -5.60
CA THR A 244 -14.13 -8.31 -6.45
C THR A 244 -13.55 -6.93 -6.81
N ARG A 245 -12.49 -6.51 -6.12
CA ARG A 245 -11.76 -5.27 -6.41
C ARG A 245 -10.86 -5.47 -7.63
N PRO A 246 -10.46 -4.38 -8.35
CA PRO A 246 -9.46 -4.49 -9.39
C PRO A 246 -8.18 -5.15 -8.85
N ALA A 247 -7.86 -6.36 -9.30
CA ALA A 247 -6.81 -7.21 -8.73
C ALA A 247 -5.91 -7.82 -9.79
N ILE A 248 -4.60 -7.79 -9.53
CA ILE A 248 -3.58 -8.42 -10.37
C ILE A 248 -2.53 -9.15 -9.51
N LEU A 249 -1.88 -10.12 -10.13
CA LEU A 249 -0.68 -10.78 -9.61
C LEU A 249 0.45 -10.59 -10.63
N CYS A 250 1.59 -10.14 -10.14
CA CYS A 250 2.78 -9.91 -10.95
C CYS A 250 3.85 -10.95 -10.60
N GLU A 251 4.17 -11.81 -11.56
CA GLU A 251 5.37 -12.65 -11.53
C GLU A 251 6.54 -11.83 -12.07
N MET A 252 7.50 -11.54 -11.20
CA MET A 252 8.55 -10.57 -11.49
C MET A 252 9.91 -11.23 -11.78
N GLY A 253 9.86 -12.34 -12.49
CA GLY A 253 11.00 -13.20 -12.88
C GLY A 253 10.85 -14.61 -12.35
N TYR A 254 11.62 -15.53 -12.87
CA TYR A 254 11.68 -16.93 -12.44
C TYR A 254 12.78 -17.10 -11.41
N ILE A 255 12.41 -17.50 -10.18
CA ILE A 255 13.38 -17.56 -9.08
C ILE A 255 14.44 -18.63 -9.28
N ASN A 256 14.08 -19.75 -9.95
CA ASN A 256 14.99 -20.87 -10.26
C ASN A 256 15.69 -20.75 -11.62
N THR A 257 15.79 -19.52 -12.15
CA THR A 257 16.55 -19.22 -13.37
C THR A 257 17.69 -18.26 -13.04
N ASP A 258 18.93 -18.63 -13.30
CA ASP A 258 20.14 -17.89 -12.92
C ASP A 258 20.12 -16.43 -13.37
N GLN A 259 19.73 -16.22 -14.64
CA GLN A 259 19.64 -14.88 -15.22
C GLN A 259 18.59 -14.02 -14.49
N ASP A 260 17.43 -14.60 -14.19
CA ASP A 260 16.34 -13.91 -13.52
C ASP A 260 16.67 -13.68 -12.05
N PHE A 261 17.22 -14.68 -11.37
CA PHE A 261 17.62 -14.58 -9.97
C PHE A 261 18.66 -13.47 -9.74
N LYS A 262 19.60 -13.30 -10.65
CA LYS A 262 20.54 -12.17 -10.64
C LYS A 262 19.81 -10.82 -10.69
N GLN A 263 18.72 -10.70 -11.43
CA GLN A 263 17.90 -9.50 -11.44
C GLN A 263 17.05 -9.38 -10.17
N ILE A 264 16.37 -10.44 -9.74
CA ILE A 264 15.55 -10.50 -8.53
C ILE A 264 16.34 -10.04 -7.29
N THR A 265 17.60 -10.46 -7.17
CA THR A 265 18.50 -10.05 -6.07
C THR A 265 19.01 -8.62 -6.20
N SER A 266 18.93 -8.00 -7.39
CA SER A 266 19.41 -6.65 -7.66
C SER A 266 18.48 -5.56 -7.07
N SER A 267 19.03 -4.65 -6.30
CA SER A 267 18.28 -3.48 -5.81
C SER A 267 17.90 -2.53 -6.95
N THR A 268 18.72 -2.44 -7.99
CA THR A 268 18.46 -1.62 -9.19
C THR A 268 17.23 -2.12 -9.93
N TYR A 269 17.14 -3.44 -10.14
CA TYR A 269 15.97 -4.07 -10.75
C TYR A 269 14.69 -3.78 -9.96
N ARG A 270 14.69 -4.08 -8.65
CA ARG A 270 13.52 -3.83 -7.79
C ARG A 270 13.12 -2.36 -7.75
N THR A 271 14.09 -1.44 -7.78
CA THR A 271 13.79 0.00 -7.83
C THR A 271 13.14 0.39 -9.16
N LYS A 272 13.59 -0.20 -10.27
CA LYS A 272 12.98 0.03 -11.57
C LYS A 272 11.56 -0.52 -11.60
N VAL A 273 11.34 -1.75 -11.17
CA VAL A 273 10.01 -2.36 -11.05
C VAL A 273 9.08 -1.47 -10.21
N ALA A 274 9.53 -0.98 -9.06
CA ALA A 274 8.71 -0.13 -8.20
C ALA A 274 8.30 1.17 -8.92
N LYS A 275 9.18 1.80 -9.68
CA LYS A 275 8.86 2.99 -10.49
C LYS A 275 7.86 2.65 -11.60
N ASP A 276 8.05 1.53 -12.27
CA ASP A 276 7.18 1.07 -13.37
C ASP A 276 5.75 0.76 -12.84
N ILE A 277 5.61 0.14 -11.66
CA ILE A 277 4.32 -0.04 -10.97
C ILE A 277 3.65 1.31 -10.70
N VAL A 278 4.38 2.29 -10.17
CA VAL A 278 3.84 3.65 -9.91
C VAL A 278 3.33 4.30 -11.19
N ASN A 279 4.11 4.22 -12.27
CA ASN A 279 3.73 4.79 -13.57
C ASN A 279 2.50 4.08 -14.16
N GLY A 280 2.44 2.75 -14.05
CA GLY A 280 1.29 1.95 -14.50
C GLY A 280 0.01 2.28 -13.73
N LEU A 281 0.10 2.44 -12.41
CA LEU A 281 -1.02 2.86 -11.58
C LEU A 281 -1.48 4.29 -11.90
N ASP A 282 -0.55 5.22 -12.12
CA ASP A 282 -0.89 6.59 -12.50
C ASP A 282 -1.62 6.62 -13.84
N LYS A 283 -1.18 5.80 -14.81
CA LYS A 283 -1.87 5.59 -16.09
C LYS A 283 -3.26 5.01 -15.87
N TYR A 284 -3.38 3.89 -15.14
CA TYR A 284 -4.64 3.22 -14.85
C TYR A 284 -5.68 4.16 -14.23
N PHE A 285 -5.31 4.88 -13.17
CA PHE A 285 -6.23 5.80 -12.50
C PHE A 285 -6.60 7.03 -13.34
N LYS A 286 -5.85 7.37 -14.38
CA LYS A 286 -6.24 8.40 -15.35
C LYS A 286 -7.33 7.89 -16.31
N GLU A 287 -7.28 6.61 -16.66
CA GLU A 287 -8.14 6.00 -17.69
C GLU A 287 -9.51 5.52 -17.15
N VAL A 288 -9.58 5.04 -15.90
CA VAL A 288 -10.80 4.38 -15.39
C VAL A 288 -11.78 5.31 -14.68
N ASN A 289 -11.54 6.63 -14.61
CA ASN A 289 -12.44 7.57 -13.91
C ASN A 289 -12.57 8.91 -14.63
#